data_6f2045335b8e8a1572af113cb18fc3f4
#
_entry.id   6f2045335b8e8a1572af113cb18fc3f4
#
_cell.length_a   1.000
_cell.length_b   1.000
_cell.length_c   1.000
_cell.angle_alpha   90.00
_cell.angle_beta   90.00
_cell.angle_gamma   90.00
#
_symmetry.space_group_name_H-M   'P 1'
#
loop_
_entity.id
_entity.type
_entity.pdbx_description
1 polymer ?
#
loop_
_entity_poly.entity_id
_entity_poly.type
_entity_poly.pdbx_seq_one_letter_code
_entity_poly.pdbx_strand_id
1 'polypeptide(L)' 'MKKKLLIEGMKCKHCVGNLQDALTEDITGVEVLEINLENKYAVVDINEDVNLNDIKNIVEDLGFNLLSVE' A
#
# COMPACT_ATOMS: atom_id res chain seq x y z
N MET A 1 8.14 -4.64 10.47
CA MET A 1 7.01 -5.58 10.54
C MET A 1 6.39 -5.73 9.16
N LYS A 2 6.19 -6.96 8.74
CA LYS A 2 5.54 -7.23 7.45
C LYS A 2 4.03 -7.18 7.63
N LYS A 3 3.37 -6.45 6.74
CA LYS A 3 1.92 -6.36 6.72
C LYS A 3 1.42 -6.63 5.31
N LYS A 4 0.28 -7.27 5.22
CA LYS A 4 -0.40 -7.51 3.95
C LYS A 4 -1.61 -6.59 3.88
N LEU A 5 -1.60 -5.73 2.87
CA LEU A 5 -2.67 -4.76 2.66
C LEU A 5 -3.60 -5.30 1.60
N LEU A 6 -4.86 -5.49 1.94
CA LEU A 6 -5.88 -5.88 0.96
C LEU A 6 -6.46 -4.61 0.37
N ILE A 7 -6.24 -4.42 -0.92
CA ILE A 7 -6.54 -3.17 -1.60
C ILE A 7 -7.47 -3.44 -2.78
N GLU A 8 -8.58 -2.72 -2.84
CA GLU A 8 -9.52 -2.79 -3.94
C GLU A 8 -9.37 -1.57 -4.84
N GLY A 9 -9.56 -1.75 -6.15
CA GLY A 9 -9.50 -0.66 -7.11
C GLY A 9 -8.24 -0.62 -7.95
N MET A 10 -7.27 -1.49 -7.70
CA MET A 10 -6.08 -1.58 -8.55
C MET A 10 -6.46 -2.29 -9.85
N LYS A 11 -6.42 -1.56 -10.98
CA LYS A 11 -6.88 -2.10 -12.25
C LYS A 11 -5.78 -2.22 -13.30
N CYS A 12 -4.63 -1.61 -13.09
CA CYS A 12 -3.57 -1.61 -14.09
C CYS A 12 -2.20 -1.49 -13.42
N LYS A 13 -1.15 -1.73 -14.21
CA LYS A 13 0.22 -1.65 -13.71
C LYS A 13 0.61 -0.23 -13.29
N HIS A 14 0.05 0.76 -13.93
CA HIS A 14 0.31 2.16 -13.56
C HIS A 14 -0.20 2.45 -12.15
N CYS A 15 -1.35 1.89 -11.80
CA CYS A 15 -1.90 2.04 -10.45
C CYS A 15 -0.97 1.43 -9.41
N VAL A 16 -0.42 0.26 -9.72
CA VAL A 16 0.54 -0.42 -8.84
C VAL A 16 1.79 0.43 -8.66
N GLY A 17 2.33 0.97 -9.75
CA GLY A 17 3.51 1.82 -9.67
C GLY A 17 3.26 3.08 -8.86
N ASN A 18 2.11 3.73 -9.05
CA ASN A 18 1.75 4.92 -8.29
C ASN A 18 1.62 4.61 -6.80
N LEU A 19 1.00 3.50 -6.47
CA LEU A 19 0.86 3.08 -5.07
C LEU A 19 2.22 2.83 -4.43
N GLN A 20 3.08 2.10 -5.13
CA GLN A 20 4.42 1.80 -4.65
C GLN A 20 5.22 3.08 -4.40
N ASP A 21 5.21 3.98 -5.36
CA ASP A 21 5.95 5.23 -5.24
C ASP A 21 5.41 6.08 -4.09
N ALA A 22 4.10 6.21 -3.99
CA ALA A 22 3.49 6.99 -2.93
C ALA A 22 3.83 6.44 -1.55
N LEU A 23 3.75 5.14 -1.38
CA LEU A 23 4.04 4.52 -0.08
C LEU A 23 5.51 4.67 0.31
N THR A 24 6.42 4.59 -0.66
CA THR A 24 7.85 4.70 -0.35
C THR A 24 8.33 6.14 -0.22
N GLU A 25 7.72 7.08 -0.95
CA GLU A 25 8.15 8.47 -0.95
C GLU A 25 7.45 9.31 0.11
N ASP A 26 6.15 9.10 0.31
CA ASP A 26 5.36 9.93 1.22
C ASP A 26 5.47 9.49 2.66
N ILE A 27 5.80 8.24 2.91
CA ILE A 27 5.93 7.72 4.27
C ILE A 27 7.34 7.16 4.47
N THR A 28 8.05 7.72 5.44
CA THR A 28 9.36 7.20 5.81
C THR A 28 9.20 5.93 6.64
N GLY A 29 9.95 4.89 6.29
CA GLY A 29 9.91 3.64 7.03
C GLY A 29 9.02 2.56 6.43
N VAL A 30 8.51 2.78 5.22
CA VAL A 30 7.74 1.78 4.49
C VAL A 30 8.56 1.27 3.32
N GLU A 31 8.66 -0.05 3.22
CA GLU A 31 9.26 -0.71 2.07
C GLU A 31 8.23 -1.64 1.45
N VAL A 32 7.99 -1.47 0.16
CA VAL A 32 7.06 -2.34 -0.57
C VAL A 32 7.81 -3.57 -1.04
N LEU A 33 7.39 -4.73 -0.57
CA LEU A 33 8.05 -6.00 -0.89
C LEU A 33 7.41 -6.67 -2.09
N GLU A 34 6.08 -6.64 -2.18
CA GLU A 34 5.36 -7.27 -3.27
C GLU A 34 4.01 -6.60 -3.44
N ILE A 35 3.60 -6.45 -4.69
CA ILE A 35 2.23 -6.02 -5.00
C ILE A 35 1.67 -7.03 -5.99
N ASN A 36 0.50 -7.58 -5.66
CA ASN A 36 -0.18 -8.53 -6.53
C ASN A 36 -1.48 -7.92 -7.01
N LEU A 37 -1.50 -7.54 -8.29
CA LEU A 37 -2.65 -6.92 -8.91
C LEU A 37 -3.82 -7.91 -9.05
N GLU A 38 -3.50 -9.14 -9.36
CA GLU A 38 -4.48 -10.18 -9.60
C GLU A 38 -5.24 -10.55 -8.32
N ASN A 39 -4.52 -10.66 -7.21
CA ASN A 39 -5.10 -11.03 -5.92
C ASN A 39 -5.41 -9.81 -5.04
N LYS A 40 -5.15 -8.61 -5.55
CA LYS A 40 -5.54 -7.35 -4.93
C LYS A 40 -4.92 -7.13 -3.55
N TYR A 41 -3.63 -7.41 -3.41
CA TYR A 41 -2.94 -7.17 -2.14
C TYR A 41 -1.56 -6.55 -2.38
N ALA A 42 -1.02 -5.96 -1.33
CA ALA A 42 0.36 -5.48 -1.30
C ALA A 42 1.00 -5.93 0.01
N VAL A 43 2.21 -6.47 -0.06
CA VAL A 43 2.97 -6.82 1.13
C VAL A 43 4.01 -5.74 1.35
N VAL A 44 3.99 -5.15 2.52
CA VAL A 44 4.92 -4.08 2.88
C VAL A 44 5.62 -4.41 4.19
N ASP A 45 6.83 -3.90 4.33
CA ASP A 45 7.56 -3.95 5.59
C ASP A 45 7.54 -2.54 6.16
N ILE A 46 7.03 -2.38 7.37
CA ILE A 46 6.89 -1.08 8.01
C ILE A 46 7.61 -1.05 9.33
N ASN A 47 8.15 0.12 9.68
CA ASN A 47 8.74 0.36 10.98
C ASN A 47 7.63 0.60 12.02
N GLU A 48 7.99 0.45 13.29
CA GLU A 48 7.06 0.67 14.40
C GLU A 48 6.49 2.08 14.42
N ASP A 49 7.25 3.04 13.90
CA ASP A 49 6.84 4.45 13.88
C ASP A 49 5.82 4.77 12.80
N VAL A 50 5.58 3.85 11.86
CA VAL A 50 4.64 4.08 10.77
C VAL A 50 3.21 3.91 11.27
N ASN A 51 2.38 4.90 10.95
CA ASN A 51 0.97 4.87 11.32
C ASN A 51 0.18 4.27 10.14
N LEU A 52 -0.59 3.23 10.43
CA LEU A 52 -1.41 2.58 9.40
C LEU A 52 -2.46 3.52 8.80
N ASN A 53 -2.88 4.54 9.55
CA ASN A 53 -3.79 5.55 9.02
C ASN A 53 -3.17 6.35 7.87
N ASP A 54 -1.86 6.59 7.93
CA ASP A 54 -1.17 7.29 6.85
C ASP A 54 -1.18 6.45 5.58
N ILE A 55 -0.98 5.14 5.71
CA ILE A 55 -1.04 4.22 4.58
C ILE A 55 -2.45 4.23 3.99
N LYS A 56 -3.47 4.15 4.84
CA LYS A 56 -4.86 4.19 4.41
C LYS A 56 -5.18 5.48 3.66
N ASN A 57 -4.73 6.61 4.18
CA ASN A 57 -4.97 7.90 3.55
C ASN A 57 -4.36 7.98 2.16
N ILE A 58 -3.13 7.47 2.00
CA ILE A 58 -2.46 7.46 0.70
C ILE A 58 -3.20 6.54 -0.28
N VAL A 59 -3.60 5.36 0.17
CA VAL A 59 -4.36 4.43 -0.67
C VAL A 59 -5.65 5.09 -1.15
N GLU A 60 -6.37 5.74 -0.27
CA GLU A 60 -7.63 6.39 -0.61
C GLU A 60 -7.44 7.61 -1.51
N ASP A 61 -6.37 8.38 -1.28
CA ASP A 61 -6.05 9.54 -2.11
C ASP A 61 -5.78 9.15 -3.56
N LEU A 62 -5.25 7.95 -3.78
CA LEU A 62 -4.99 7.44 -5.13
C LEU A 62 -6.24 6.86 -5.79
N GLY A 63 -7.36 6.84 -5.08
CA GLY A 63 -8.62 6.33 -5.62
C GLY A 63 -8.84 4.84 -5.35
N PHE A 64 -8.03 4.24 -4.50
CA PHE A 64 -8.20 2.84 -4.10
C PHE A 64 -8.91 2.75 -2.75
N ASN A 65 -9.32 1.54 -2.38
CA ASN A 65 -9.88 1.26 -1.07
C ASN A 65 -9.02 0.26 -0.33
N LEU A 66 -8.61 0.61 0.88
CA LEU A 66 -7.91 -0.32 1.76
C LEU A 66 -8.96 -1.11 2.53
N LEU A 67 -9.08 -2.40 2.21
CA LEU A 67 -10.10 -3.24 2.81
C LEU A 67 -9.68 -3.76 4.19
N SER A 68 -8.44 -4.17 4.31
CA SER A 68 -7.94 -4.65 5.60
C SER A 68 -6.42 -4.68 5.60
N VAL A 69 -5.85 -4.82 6.79
CA VAL A 69 -4.41 -4.97 7.02
C VAL A 69 -4.22 -6.26 7.81
N GLU A 70 -3.43 -7.16 7.26
CA GLU A 70 -3.18 -8.46 7.91
C GLU A 70 -1.74 -8.64 8.37
#